data_4477ad3b5a8e769f6992db13b2534df7
#
_entry.id   4477ad3b5a8e769f6992db13b2534df7
#
_cell.length_a   1.000
_cell.length_b   1.000
_cell.length_c   1.000
_cell.angle_alpha   90.00
_cell.angle_beta   90.00
_cell.angle_gamma   90.00
#
_symmetry.space_group_name_H-M   'P 1'
#
loop_
_entity.id
_entity.type
_entity.pdbx_description
1 polymer ?
#
loop_
_entity_poly.entity_id
_entity_poly.type
_entity_poly.pdbx_seq_one_letter_code
_entity_poly.pdbx_strand_id
1 'polypeptide(L)'
;AEHDLKFAVIISRYLKQWVFCKHKQRKTFEIPGGHRENGESIEACARRELYEETGAVTYTLERFCDYGVVEKTGSKESFGTIFYAEIEKMADLPDSEIEKIFLSKELPECWTYPEIQPYMIDEYKRRRGS
;
A
#
# COMPACT_ATOMS: atom_id res chain seq x y z
N ALA A 1 4.66 -1.86 -19.79
CA ALA A 1 5.38 -3.11 -19.51
C ALA A 1 5.73 -3.20 -18.03
N GLU A 2 5.89 -4.41 -17.52
CA GLU A 2 6.13 -4.59 -16.08
C GLU A 2 7.41 -3.91 -15.61
N HIS A 3 8.45 -3.88 -16.42
CA HIS A 3 9.71 -3.25 -16.02
C HIS A 3 9.58 -1.74 -15.77
N ASP A 4 8.50 -1.13 -16.24
CA ASP A 4 8.24 0.29 -15.98
C ASP A 4 7.56 0.52 -14.64
N LEU A 5 7.04 -0.53 -14.02
CA LEU A 5 6.37 -0.44 -12.74
C LEU A 5 7.41 -0.42 -11.63
N LYS A 6 7.54 0.70 -10.93
CA LYS A 6 8.62 0.92 -9.96
C LYS A 6 8.21 0.70 -8.51
N PHE A 7 6.90 0.73 -8.22
CA PHE A 7 6.45 0.59 -6.84
C PHE A 7 5.08 -0.10 -6.79
N ALA A 8 4.78 -0.67 -5.63
CA ALA A 8 3.51 -1.30 -5.36
C ALA A 8 2.89 -0.68 -4.12
N VAL A 9 1.57 -0.52 -4.14
CA VAL A 9 0.79 -0.05 -3.01
C VAL A 9 -0.29 -1.09 -2.78
N ILE A 10 -0.52 -1.48 -1.53
CA ILE A 10 -1.47 -2.55 -1.22
C ILE A 10 -2.57 -1.99 -0.32
N ILE A 11 -3.76 -1.78 -0.90
CA ILE A 11 -4.95 -1.48 -0.12
C ILE A 11 -5.32 -2.76 0.60
N SER A 12 -5.38 -2.74 1.93
CA SER A 12 -5.55 -3.95 2.72
C SER A 12 -6.67 -3.83 3.73
N ARG A 13 -7.34 -4.95 3.98
CA ARG A 13 -8.31 -5.07 5.07
C ARG A 13 -7.95 -6.25 5.95
N TYR A 14 -8.18 -6.08 7.25
CA TYR A 14 -8.04 -7.13 8.24
C TYR A 14 -9.19 -6.97 9.23
N LEU A 15 -9.95 -8.04 9.45
CA LEU A 15 -11.11 -7.99 10.35
C LEU A 15 -12.09 -6.86 9.98
N LYS A 16 -12.31 -6.69 8.67
CA LYS A 16 -13.22 -5.68 8.08
C LYS A 16 -12.77 -4.24 8.32
N GLN A 17 -11.51 -4.02 8.71
CA GLN A 17 -10.95 -2.69 8.89
C GLN A 17 -9.82 -2.45 7.91
N TRP A 18 -9.68 -1.21 7.45
CA TRP A 18 -8.55 -0.81 6.61
C TRP A 18 -7.26 -0.87 7.42
N VAL A 19 -6.17 -1.24 6.75
CA VAL A 19 -4.86 -1.36 7.38
C VAL A 19 -3.96 -0.24 6.87
N PHE A 20 -3.44 0.54 7.80
CA PHE A 20 -2.48 1.60 7.49
C PHE A 20 -1.22 1.37 8.32
N CYS A 21 -0.12 1.97 7.90
CA CYS A 21 1.12 1.87 8.65
C CYS A 21 1.71 3.24 8.91
N LYS A 22 2.53 3.32 9.95
CA LYS A 22 3.21 4.55 10.35
C LYS A 22 4.70 4.27 10.48
N HIS A 23 5.50 5.00 9.70
CA HIS A 23 6.95 4.93 9.80
C HIS A 23 7.44 5.56 11.11
N LYS A 24 8.56 5.02 11.63
CA LYS A 24 9.15 5.51 12.89
C LYS A 24 9.50 7.01 12.84
N GLN A 25 9.86 7.50 11.66
CA GLN A 25 10.30 8.89 11.48
C GLN A 25 9.16 9.85 11.14
N ARG A 26 7.91 9.37 11.08
CA ARG A 26 6.77 10.19 10.67
C ARG A 26 5.66 10.13 11.69
N LYS A 27 4.78 11.14 11.68
CA LYS A 27 3.59 11.19 12.52
C LYS A 27 2.31 10.94 11.71
N THR A 28 2.48 10.55 10.47
CA THR A 28 1.37 10.37 9.51
C THR A 28 1.24 8.91 9.14
N PHE A 29 0.08 8.58 8.54
CA PHE A 29 -0.26 7.21 8.16
C PHE A 29 -0.26 7.06 6.65
N GLU A 30 -0.02 5.84 6.19
CA GLU A 30 0.01 5.56 4.77
C GLU A 30 -0.43 4.12 4.49
N ILE A 31 -0.83 3.88 3.24
CA ILE A 31 -1.14 2.54 2.75
C ILE A 31 0.18 1.80 2.61
N PRO A 32 0.27 0.51 3.03
CA PRO A 32 1.50 -0.26 2.86
C PRO A 32 1.96 -0.29 1.40
N GLY A 33 3.26 -0.19 1.20
CA GLY A 33 3.83 -0.23 -0.14
C GLY A 33 5.30 0.18 -0.16
N GLY A 34 5.89 0.10 -1.32
CA GLY A 34 7.28 0.50 -1.49
C GLY A 34 7.81 0.21 -2.88
N HIS A 35 9.10 0.45 -3.06
CA HIS A 35 9.75 0.34 -4.36
C HIS A 35 10.14 -1.09 -4.68
N ARG A 36 10.04 -1.43 -5.97
CA ARG A 36 10.45 -2.72 -6.48
C ARG A 36 11.97 -2.82 -6.48
N GLU A 37 12.49 -3.96 -6.06
CA GLU A 37 13.91 -4.24 -6.10
C GLU A 37 14.29 -4.92 -7.42
N ASN A 38 15.58 -4.86 -7.77
CA ASN A 38 16.05 -5.47 -8.99
C ASN A 38 15.76 -6.97 -9.02
N GLY A 39 15.22 -7.45 -10.14
CA GLY A 39 14.89 -8.86 -10.30
C GLY A 39 13.58 -9.29 -9.66
N GLU A 40 12.90 -8.37 -8.98
CA GLU A 40 11.65 -8.67 -8.31
C GLU A 40 10.48 -8.34 -9.24
N SER A 41 9.47 -9.23 -9.31
CA SER A 41 8.24 -8.88 -10.01
C SER A 41 7.45 -7.88 -9.20
N ILE A 42 6.50 -7.18 -9.82
CA ILE A 42 5.69 -6.21 -9.09
C ILE A 42 4.81 -6.92 -8.04
N GLU A 43 4.35 -8.15 -8.33
CA GLU A 43 3.60 -8.91 -7.33
C GLU A 43 4.49 -9.33 -6.17
N ALA A 44 5.73 -9.77 -6.44
CA ALA A 44 6.68 -10.11 -5.37
C ALA A 44 6.99 -8.91 -4.50
N CYS A 45 7.12 -7.73 -5.12
CA CYS A 45 7.29 -6.47 -4.41
C CYS A 45 6.12 -6.22 -3.47
N ALA A 46 4.88 -6.38 -3.97
CA ALA A 46 3.69 -6.17 -3.16
C ALA A 46 3.67 -7.12 -1.96
N ARG A 47 3.97 -8.41 -2.16
CA ARG A 47 3.97 -9.40 -1.08
C ARG A 47 5.04 -9.11 -0.05
N ARG A 48 6.23 -8.73 -0.48
CA ARG A 48 7.33 -8.39 0.42
C ARG A 48 7.01 -7.16 1.25
N GLU A 49 6.54 -6.10 0.60
CA GLU A 49 6.21 -4.85 1.31
C GLU A 49 5.04 -5.05 2.27
N LEU A 50 4.03 -5.83 1.87
CA LEU A 50 2.90 -6.10 2.77
C LEU A 50 3.37 -6.80 4.04
N TYR A 51 4.24 -7.79 3.92
CA TYR A 51 4.79 -8.48 5.09
C TYR A 51 5.65 -7.54 5.94
N GLU A 52 6.56 -6.81 5.31
CA GLU A 52 7.48 -5.93 6.04
C GLU A 52 6.75 -4.81 6.79
N GLU A 53 5.65 -4.32 6.24
CA GLU A 53 4.98 -3.16 6.79
C GLU A 53 3.73 -3.49 7.62
N THR A 54 3.24 -4.72 7.59
CA THR A 54 2.06 -5.09 8.37
C THR A 54 2.20 -6.39 9.14
N GLY A 55 3.12 -7.26 8.75
CA GLY A 55 3.24 -8.60 9.33
C GLY A 55 2.25 -9.60 8.76
N ALA A 56 1.54 -9.27 7.68
CA ALA A 56 0.57 -10.17 7.07
C ALA A 56 1.22 -11.44 6.55
N VAL A 57 0.71 -12.61 6.93
CA VAL A 57 1.26 -13.91 6.52
C VAL A 57 0.26 -14.76 5.74
N THR A 58 -1.03 -14.60 6.00
CA THR A 58 -2.08 -15.32 5.25
C THR A 58 -3.06 -14.29 4.70
N TYR A 59 -3.20 -14.25 3.38
CA TYR A 59 -4.06 -13.27 2.72
C TYR A 59 -4.30 -13.67 1.27
N THR A 60 -5.35 -13.10 0.68
CA THR A 60 -5.54 -13.13 -0.77
C THR A 60 -5.04 -11.81 -1.31
N LEU A 61 -4.40 -11.85 -2.47
CA LEU A 61 -3.85 -10.65 -3.12
C LEU A 61 -4.37 -10.59 -4.56
N GLU A 62 -4.93 -9.46 -4.94
CA GLU A 62 -5.35 -9.26 -6.33
C GLU A 62 -4.85 -7.92 -6.86
N ARG A 63 -4.50 -7.91 -8.12
CA ARG A 63 -4.04 -6.71 -8.81
C ARG A 63 -5.26 -5.87 -9.16
N PHE A 64 -5.24 -4.60 -8.76
CA PHE A 64 -6.38 -3.71 -8.99
C PHE A 64 -6.17 -2.87 -10.24
N CYS A 65 -5.15 -2.03 -10.27
CA CYS A 65 -4.84 -1.23 -11.45
C CYS A 65 -3.43 -0.65 -11.35
N ASP A 66 -2.90 -0.26 -12.51
CA ASP A 66 -1.65 0.49 -12.57
C ASP A 66 -1.97 1.97 -12.51
N TYR A 67 -1.01 2.78 -12.09
CA TYR A 67 -1.20 4.22 -12.01
C TYR A 67 0.12 4.96 -12.23
N GLY A 68 0.01 6.23 -12.58
CA GLY A 68 1.17 7.09 -12.75
C GLY A 68 1.15 8.24 -11.77
N VAL A 69 2.32 8.65 -11.34
CA VAL A 69 2.50 9.82 -10.47
C VAL A 69 3.44 10.78 -11.18
N VAL A 70 3.00 12.01 -11.36
CA VAL A 70 3.79 13.06 -11.99
C VAL A 70 4.31 13.98 -10.89
N GLU A 71 5.61 14.25 -10.91
CA GLU A 71 6.21 15.17 -9.96
C GLU A 71 5.65 16.59 -10.18
N LYS A 72 5.65 17.40 -9.11
CA LYS A 72 5.13 18.77 -9.18
C LYS A 72 5.79 19.61 -10.24
N THR A 73 7.04 19.32 -10.54
CA THR A 73 7.78 20.02 -11.63
C THR A 73 7.30 19.62 -13.01
N GLY A 74 6.52 18.54 -13.12
CA GLY A 74 6.04 18.02 -14.40
C GLY A 74 7.12 17.38 -15.25
N SER A 75 8.32 17.21 -14.73
CA SER A 75 9.47 16.75 -15.50
C SER A 75 9.63 15.23 -15.55
N LYS A 76 8.93 14.50 -14.68
CA LYS A 76 9.09 13.05 -14.60
C LYS A 76 7.81 12.37 -14.13
N GLU A 77 7.48 11.25 -14.78
CA GLU A 77 6.37 10.42 -14.39
C GLU A 77 6.89 9.05 -13.95
N SER A 78 6.37 8.55 -12.84
CA SER A 78 6.70 7.23 -12.32
C SER A 78 5.44 6.38 -12.29
N PHE A 79 5.59 5.08 -12.51
CA PHE A 79 4.47 4.16 -12.59
C PHE A 79 4.53 3.11 -11.48
N GLY A 80 3.37 2.71 -11.02
CA GLY A 80 3.24 1.68 -10.01
C GLY A 80 1.94 0.92 -10.17
N THR A 81 1.75 -0.05 -9.30
CA THR A 81 0.56 -0.90 -9.31
C THR A 81 -0.12 -0.84 -7.95
N ILE A 82 -1.45 -0.73 -7.96
CA ILE A 82 -2.27 -0.84 -6.76
C ILE A 82 -2.78 -2.27 -6.68
N PHE A 83 -2.55 -2.90 -5.53
CA PHE A 83 -3.08 -4.23 -5.21
C PHE A 83 -4.12 -4.10 -4.11
N TYR A 84 -4.96 -5.12 -3.99
CA TYR A 84 -5.86 -5.27 -2.86
C TYR A 84 -5.54 -6.58 -2.14
N ALA A 85 -5.47 -6.53 -0.81
CA ALA A 85 -5.27 -7.72 0.01
C ALA A 85 -6.36 -7.83 1.06
N GLU A 86 -6.94 -9.03 1.16
CA GLU A 86 -7.80 -9.38 2.28
C GLU A 86 -6.95 -10.25 3.20
N ILE A 87 -6.60 -9.72 4.37
CA ILE A 87 -5.68 -10.37 5.29
C ILE A 87 -6.47 -11.25 6.26
N GLU A 88 -6.05 -12.49 6.40
CA GLU A 88 -6.66 -13.45 7.32
C GLU A 88 -5.85 -13.62 8.59
N LYS A 89 -4.52 -13.50 8.48
CA LYS A 89 -3.64 -13.70 9.64
C LYS A 89 -2.44 -12.77 9.56
N MET A 90 -2.15 -12.15 10.69
CA MET A 90 -0.95 -11.32 10.86
C MET A 90 -0.04 -11.94 11.91
N ALA A 91 1.26 -11.93 11.62
CA ALA A 91 2.29 -12.22 12.61
C ALA A 91 2.73 -10.92 13.26
N ASP A 92 3.66 -10.98 14.17
CA ASP A 92 4.24 -9.78 14.76
C ASP A 92 4.87 -8.93 13.68
N LEU A 93 4.78 -7.61 13.83
CA LEU A 93 5.38 -6.69 12.87
C LEU A 93 6.89 -6.91 12.81
N PRO A 94 7.45 -7.17 11.61
CA PRO A 94 8.89 -7.36 11.50
C PRO A 94 9.66 -6.12 11.91
N ASP A 95 10.92 -6.30 12.29
CA ASP A 95 11.80 -5.17 12.56
C ASP A 95 12.07 -4.45 11.24
N SER A 96 11.54 -3.26 11.12
CA SER A 96 11.56 -2.48 9.88
C SER A 96 11.46 -0.99 10.23
N GLU A 97 11.24 -0.17 9.19
CA GLU A 97 11.04 1.26 9.39
C GLU A 97 9.66 1.59 9.94
N ILE A 98 8.77 0.59 10.06
CA ILE A 98 7.40 0.80 10.53
C ILE A 98 7.36 0.72 12.04
N GLU A 99 6.80 1.74 12.66
CA GLU A 99 6.60 1.77 14.11
C GLU A 99 5.39 0.95 14.52
N LYS A 100 4.28 1.10 13.79
CA LYS A 100 3.03 0.42 14.14
C LYS A 100 2.07 0.40 12.96
N ILE A 101 1.10 -0.50 13.04
CA ILE A 101 -0.03 -0.50 12.12
C ILE A 101 -1.23 0.17 12.81
N PHE A 102 -2.17 0.63 11.99
CA PHE A 102 -3.40 1.27 12.45
C PHE A 102 -4.56 0.62 11.70
N LEU A 103 -5.51 0.07 12.45
CA LEU A 103 -6.70 -0.56 11.89
C LEU A 103 -7.89 0.37 12.11
N SER A 104 -8.63 0.68 11.04
CA SER A 104 -9.75 1.59 11.15
C SER A 104 -10.80 1.31 10.07
N LYS A 105 -12.06 1.52 10.43
CA LYS A 105 -13.16 1.49 9.46
C LYS A 105 -13.21 2.79 8.68
N GLU A 106 -12.60 3.84 9.21
CA GLU A 106 -12.56 5.16 8.60
C GLU A 106 -11.14 5.48 8.16
N LEU A 107 -11.02 6.44 7.24
CA LEU A 107 -9.71 6.86 6.76
C LEU A 107 -9.02 7.73 7.81
N PRO A 108 -7.69 7.66 7.94
CA PRO A 108 -6.97 8.56 8.84
C PRO A 108 -7.09 10.00 8.40
N GLU A 109 -6.92 10.92 9.34
CA GLU A 109 -6.91 12.35 9.03
C GLU A 109 -5.52 12.83 8.65
N CYS A 110 -4.48 12.18 9.17
CA CYS A 110 -3.09 12.59 8.96
C CYS A 110 -2.39 11.63 8.00
N TRP A 111 -2.40 11.96 6.73
CA TRP A 111 -1.80 11.14 5.67
C TRP A 111 -0.38 11.57 5.34
N THR A 112 0.49 10.59 5.06
CA THR A 112 1.81 10.87 4.48
C THR A 112 1.66 11.39 3.06
N TYR A 113 0.69 10.83 2.31
CA TYR A 113 0.44 11.20 0.92
C TYR A 113 -1.02 11.63 0.72
N PRO A 114 -1.41 12.80 1.26
CA PRO A 114 -2.82 13.21 1.27
C PRO A 114 -3.41 13.50 -0.11
N GLU A 115 -2.57 13.81 -1.09
CA GLU A 115 -3.03 14.13 -2.45
C GLU A 115 -3.21 12.88 -3.32
N ILE A 116 -2.79 11.71 -2.82
CA ILE A 116 -2.79 10.47 -3.63
C ILE A 116 -3.57 9.36 -2.97
N GLN A 117 -3.18 8.93 -1.77
CA GLN A 117 -3.69 7.68 -1.18
C GLN A 117 -5.16 7.68 -0.78
N PRO A 118 -5.74 8.75 -0.26
CA PRO A 118 -7.19 8.74 0.00
C PRO A 118 -8.01 8.48 -1.27
N TYR A 119 -7.55 9.02 -2.39
CA TYR A 119 -8.24 8.84 -3.67
C TYR A 119 -8.11 7.41 -4.19
N MET A 120 -7.01 6.73 -3.90
CA MET A 120 -6.85 5.32 -4.25
C MET A 120 -7.91 4.46 -3.57
N ILE A 121 -8.13 4.70 -2.27
CA ILE A 121 -9.14 3.95 -1.51
C ILE A 121 -10.53 4.28 -2.00
N ASP A 122 -10.82 5.55 -2.24
CA ASP A 122 -12.12 5.97 -2.76
C ASP A 122 -12.41 5.32 -4.11
N GLU A 123 -11.41 5.26 -4.99
CA GLU A 123 -11.56 4.62 -6.29
C GLU A 123 -11.81 3.12 -6.15
N TYR A 124 -11.09 2.47 -5.22
CA TYR A 124 -11.29 1.06 -4.95
C TYR A 124 -12.71 0.79 -4.46
N LYS A 125 -13.19 1.58 -3.50
CA LYS A 125 -14.57 1.46 -2.99
C LYS A 125 -15.59 1.63 -4.09
N ARG A 126 -15.41 2.64 -4.93
CA ARG A 126 -16.33 2.95 -6.01
C ARG A 126 -16.47 1.79 -6.99
N ARG A 127 -15.34 1.17 -7.35
CA ARG A 127 -15.36 0.05 -8.30
C ARG A 127 -15.87 -1.24 -7.69
N ARG A 128 -15.72 -1.41 -6.38
CA ARG A 128 -16.13 -2.63 -5.69
C ARG A 128 -17.50 -2.52 -5.04
N GLY A 129 -18.08 -1.32 -5.00
CA GLY A 129 -19.40 -1.10 -4.42
C GLY A 129 -19.43 -1.20 -2.91
N SER A 130 -18.31 -0.93 -2.23
CA SER A 130 -18.26 -1.07 -0.78
C SER A 130 -17.72 0.15 -0.06
#